data_c588522c8e544f26d7c29520aef6dc28
#
_entry.id   c588522c8e544f26d7c29520aef6dc28
#
_cell.length_a   1.000
_cell.length_b   1.000
_cell.length_c   1.000
_cell.angle_alpha   90.00
_cell.angle_beta   90.00
_cell.angle_gamma   90.00
#
_symmetry.space_group_name_H-M   'P 1'
#
loop_
_entity.id
_entity.type
_entity.pdbx_description
1 polymer ?
#
loop_
_entity_poly.entity_id
_entity_poly.type
_entity_poly.pdbx_seq_one_letter_code
_entity_poly.pdbx_strand_id
1 'polypeptide(L)'
;TAISDNLPQIGVSGIAIDYSNSDVIYISTGDKDATDTYSIGVMKSIDGGLTWNTTGLTFTNTSTLAGDILIHPTNNQILWCATNVGLQKSSNGGTTWSVVQAGNFSQGSIRLKTDDPSTVYAVSNSKFYRSTNTGDSFSVVTFGLPSNPGRMIIDVTPANPNYIYLLSANNAGGFQGLFKSTTGGTSWTNVSGTSTNILESTQSWFDLAL
;
A
#
# COMPACT_ATOMS: atom_id res chain seq x y z
N THR A 1 -6.27 -25.78 -7.70
CA THR A 1 -7.12 -25.20 -8.76
C THR A 1 -6.84 -23.71 -8.81
N ALA A 2 -6.62 -23.15 -10.01
CA ALA A 2 -6.49 -21.70 -10.17
C ALA A 2 -7.85 -21.05 -9.84
N ILE A 3 -7.81 -19.96 -9.07
CA ILE A 3 -9.02 -19.22 -8.66
C ILE A 3 -9.17 -17.90 -9.43
N SER A 4 -8.31 -17.66 -10.43
CA SER A 4 -8.24 -16.44 -11.22
C SER A 4 -8.58 -16.63 -12.70
N ASP A 5 -8.91 -17.84 -13.13
CA ASP A 5 -9.11 -18.15 -14.57
C ASP A 5 -10.30 -17.39 -15.20
N ASN A 6 -11.22 -16.89 -14.39
CA ASN A 6 -12.39 -16.12 -14.83
C ASN A 6 -12.26 -14.61 -14.58
N LEU A 7 -11.07 -14.15 -14.14
CA LEU A 7 -10.85 -12.69 -13.97
C LEU A 7 -10.76 -12.03 -15.34
N PRO A 8 -11.40 -10.87 -15.52
CA PRO A 8 -11.30 -10.10 -16.76
C PRO A 8 -9.92 -9.45 -16.95
N GLN A 9 -9.07 -9.49 -15.91
CA GLN A 9 -7.71 -8.98 -15.91
C GLN A 9 -6.82 -9.93 -15.10
N ILE A 10 -5.67 -10.31 -15.63
CA ILE A 10 -4.77 -11.32 -15.03
C ILE A 10 -3.75 -10.74 -14.03
N GLY A 11 -3.47 -9.42 -14.08
CA GLY A 11 -2.55 -8.78 -13.14
C GLY A 11 -3.24 -8.54 -11.79
N VAL A 12 -2.56 -8.91 -10.69
CA VAL A 12 -2.98 -8.62 -9.31
C VAL A 12 -1.82 -7.96 -8.58
N SER A 13 -2.01 -6.73 -8.13
CA SER A 13 -0.99 -5.94 -7.43
C SER A 13 -1.11 -5.98 -5.91
N GLY A 14 -2.25 -6.37 -5.39
CA GLY A 14 -2.48 -6.50 -3.95
C GLY A 14 -3.65 -7.42 -3.62
N ILE A 15 -3.62 -8.01 -2.44
CA ILE A 15 -4.66 -8.89 -1.92
C ILE A 15 -4.92 -8.59 -0.45
N ALA A 16 -6.18 -8.54 -0.06
CA ALA A 16 -6.62 -8.43 1.34
C ALA A 16 -7.72 -9.47 1.62
N ILE A 17 -7.56 -10.19 2.72
CA ILE A 17 -8.52 -11.22 3.16
C ILE A 17 -9.17 -10.73 4.45
N ASP A 18 -10.49 -10.88 4.54
CA ASP A 18 -11.24 -10.52 5.76
C ASP A 18 -10.80 -11.41 6.93
N TYR A 19 -10.34 -10.79 8.01
CA TYR A 19 -9.87 -11.49 9.21
C TYR A 19 -10.95 -12.29 9.92
N SER A 20 -12.23 -11.98 9.69
CA SER A 20 -13.38 -12.66 10.31
C SER A 20 -14.02 -13.70 9.39
N ASN A 21 -13.76 -13.64 8.08
CA ASN A 21 -14.31 -14.56 7.09
C ASN A 21 -13.37 -14.69 5.88
N SER A 22 -12.61 -15.77 5.83
CA SER A 22 -11.63 -16.05 4.78
C SER A 22 -12.22 -16.23 3.37
N ASP A 23 -13.55 -16.40 3.25
CA ASP A 23 -14.23 -16.45 1.95
C ASP A 23 -14.35 -15.06 1.31
N VAL A 24 -14.22 -14.00 2.12
CA VAL A 24 -14.23 -12.61 1.63
C VAL A 24 -12.82 -12.16 1.32
N ILE A 25 -12.55 -11.96 0.04
CA ILE A 25 -11.23 -11.56 -0.48
C ILE A 25 -11.40 -10.34 -1.37
N TYR A 26 -10.49 -9.39 -1.26
CA TYR A 26 -10.37 -8.25 -2.16
C TYR A 26 -9.03 -8.31 -2.89
N ILE A 27 -9.04 -7.97 -4.17
CA ILE A 27 -7.82 -7.82 -4.97
C ILE A 27 -7.82 -6.48 -5.67
N SER A 28 -6.66 -5.83 -5.71
CA SER A 28 -6.38 -4.73 -6.62
C SER A 28 -5.79 -5.28 -7.91
N THR A 29 -6.35 -4.90 -9.05
CA THR A 29 -5.99 -5.48 -10.34
C THR A 29 -4.98 -4.63 -11.09
N GLY A 30 -4.29 -5.23 -12.07
CA GLY A 30 -3.29 -4.59 -12.93
C GLY A 30 -1.86 -4.81 -12.44
N ASP A 31 -0.92 -4.19 -13.12
CA ASP A 31 0.50 -4.20 -12.79
C ASP A 31 0.93 -2.80 -12.34
N LYS A 32 1.19 -2.65 -11.04
CA LYS A 32 1.59 -1.38 -10.44
C LYS A 32 3.02 -0.96 -10.76
N ASP A 33 3.86 -1.91 -11.14
CA ASP A 33 5.31 -1.70 -11.27
C ASP A 33 5.74 -1.48 -12.73
N ALA A 34 5.23 -2.26 -13.69
CA ALA A 34 5.63 -2.20 -15.08
C ALA A 34 4.54 -1.65 -16.03
N THR A 35 3.29 -1.58 -15.59
CA THR A 35 2.14 -1.16 -16.41
C THR A 35 1.83 -2.07 -17.60
N ASP A 36 2.31 -3.31 -17.57
CA ASP A 36 2.10 -4.30 -18.63
C ASP A 36 0.65 -4.75 -18.73
N THR A 37 -0.07 -4.70 -17.59
CA THR A 37 -1.51 -4.93 -17.54
C THR A 37 -2.21 -3.77 -16.85
N TYR A 38 -3.24 -3.23 -17.47
CA TYR A 38 -4.02 -2.12 -16.88
C TYR A 38 -4.89 -2.61 -15.71
N SER A 39 -5.21 -1.70 -14.80
CA SER A 39 -6.11 -1.96 -13.69
C SER A 39 -7.56 -1.72 -14.11
N ILE A 40 -8.45 -2.61 -13.68
CA ILE A 40 -9.91 -2.40 -13.74
C ILE A 40 -10.49 -1.97 -12.38
N GLY A 41 -9.62 -1.75 -11.40
CA GLY A 41 -9.96 -1.34 -10.04
C GLY A 41 -9.84 -2.48 -9.04
N VAL A 42 -10.72 -2.46 -8.03
CA VAL A 42 -10.77 -3.46 -6.97
C VAL A 42 -11.89 -4.46 -7.23
N MET A 43 -11.58 -5.74 -7.13
CA MET A 43 -12.57 -6.82 -7.20
C MET A 43 -12.75 -7.48 -5.83
N LYS A 44 -13.93 -8.04 -5.60
CA LYS A 44 -14.30 -8.73 -4.37
C LYS A 44 -14.81 -10.13 -4.69
N SER A 45 -14.35 -11.11 -3.93
CA SER A 45 -14.95 -12.44 -3.80
C SER A 45 -15.64 -12.57 -2.45
N ILE A 46 -16.66 -13.44 -2.37
CA ILE A 46 -17.35 -13.82 -1.13
C ILE A 46 -17.43 -15.36 -0.98
N ASP A 47 -16.70 -16.08 -1.79
CA ASP A 47 -16.73 -17.54 -1.92
C ASP A 47 -15.32 -18.16 -2.02
N GLY A 48 -14.34 -17.53 -1.35
CA GLY A 48 -12.96 -18.01 -1.32
C GLY A 48 -12.22 -17.87 -2.66
N GLY A 49 -12.67 -16.92 -3.51
CA GLY A 49 -12.04 -16.64 -4.80
C GLY A 49 -12.60 -17.45 -5.97
N LEU A 50 -13.69 -18.20 -5.78
CA LEU A 50 -14.32 -18.97 -6.86
C LEU A 50 -15.01 -18.04 -7.87
N THR A 51 -15.65 -16.97 -7.36
CA THR A 51 -16.24 -15.92 -8.20
C THR A 51 -15.79 -14.53 -7.77
N TRP A 52 -15.74 -13.60 -8.73
CA TRP A 52 -15.27 -12.25 -8.52
C TRP A 52 -16.25 -11.23 -9.07
N ASN A 53 -16.53 -10.20 -8.28
CA ASN A 53 -17.39 -9.09 -8.65
C ASN A 53 -16.62 -7.77 -8.53
N THR A 54 -16.97 -6.80 -9.37
CA THR A 54 -16.42 -5.43 -9.24
C THR A 54 -16.94 -4.76 -7.97
N THR A 55 -16.09 -3.92 -7.37
CA THR A 55 -16.49 -3.01 -6.28
C THR A 55 -16.87 -1.64 -6.83
N GLY A 56 -17.13 -0.65 -5.95
CA GLY A 56 -17.33 0.73 -6.38
C GLY A 56 -16.06 1.44 -6.86
N LEU A 57 -14.86 0.85 -6.69
CA LEU A 57 -13.62 1.37 -7.25
C LEU A 57 -13.32 0.65 -8.56
N THR A 58 -13.77 1.23 -9.65
CA THR A 58 -13.57 0.70 -11.01
C THR A 58 -12.88 1.72 -11.90
N PHE A 59 -12.03 1.23 -12.80
CA PHE A 59 -11.31 2.05 -13.76
C PHE A 59 -11.67 1.63 -15.19
N THR A 60 -11.90 2.61 -16.05
CA THR A 60 -12.23 2.41 -17.46
C THR A 60 -11.11 2.87 -18.39
N ASN A 61 -10.08 3.51 -17.84
CA ASN A 61 -8.91 3.96 -18.58
C ASN A 61 -7.69 3.07 -18.26
N THR A 62 -6.74 3.01 -19.16
CA THR A 62 -5.54 2.16 -19.04
C THR A 62 -4.39 2.82 -18.25
N SER A 63 -4.57 4.06 -17.79
CA SER A 63 -3.53 4.83 -17.08
C SER A 63 -3.71 4.84 -15.56
N THR A 64 -4.88 4.43 -15.05
CA THR A 64 -5.10 4.34 -13.60
C THR A 64 -4.63 3.00 -13.08
N LEU A 65 -3.81 3.04 -12.02
CA LEU A 65 -3.19 1.87 -11.40
C LEU A 65 -3.68 1.72 -9.96
N ALA A 66 -3.95 0.48 -9.58
CA ALA A 66 -4.16 0.10 -8.18
C ALA A 66 -2.99 -0.76 -7.70
N GLY A 67 -2.51 -0.48 -6.50
CA GLY A 67 -1.39 -1.16 -5.85
C GLY A 67 -1.83 -1.90 -4.60
N ASP A 68 -1.24 -1.55 -3.46
CA ASP A 68 -1.53 -2.19 -2.17
C ASP A 68 -3.00 -1.99 -1.75
N ILE A 69 -3.59 -3.02 -1.16
CA ILE A 69 -4.96 -2.99 -0.62
C ILE A 69 -4.95 -3.55 0.79
N LEU A 70 -5.66 -2.91 1.70
CA LEU A 70 -5.71 -3.28 3.10
C LEU A 70 -7.15 -3.27 3.60
N ILE A 71 -7.50 -4.24 4.47
CA ILE A 71 -8.75 -4.30 5.20
C ILE A 71 -8.50 -4.06 6.69
N HIS A 72 -9.41 -3.36 7.34
CA HIS A 72 -9.31 -3.12 8.78
C HIS A 72 -9.56 -4.42 9.57
N PRO A 73 -8.71 -4.79 10.55
CA PRO A 73 -8.72 -6.12 11.16
C PRO A 73 -9.96 -6.43 12.00
N THR A 74 -10.67 -5.42 12.50
CA THR A 74 -11.86 -5.60 13.37
C THR A 74 -13.13 -4.95 12.80
N ASN A 75 -13.04 -4.28 11.65
CA ASN A 75 -14.18 -3.72 10.94
C ASN A 75 -14.03 -3.93 9.43
N ASN A 76 -14.54 -5.03 8.93
CA ASN A 76 -14.42 -5.44 7.53
C ASN A 76 -15.13 -4.51 6.52
N GLN A 77 -15.84 -3.49 7.00
CA GLN A 77 -16.43 -2.46 6.15
C GLN A 77 -15.39 -1.41 5.73
N ILE A 78 -14.26 -1.32 6.45
CA ILE A 78 -13.22 -0.32 6.19
C ILE A 78 -12.09 -0.95 5.38
N LEU A 79 -11.81 -0.34 4.23
CA LEU A 79 -10.71 -0.72 3.34
C LEU A 79 -9.95 0.51 2.85
N TRP A 80 -8.69 0.31 2.50
CA TRP A 80 -7.87 1.29 1.79
C TRP A 80 -7.24 0.65 0.57
N CYS A 81 -7.13 1.43 -0.52
CA CYS A 81 -6.45 1.01 -1.72
C CYS A 81 -5.51 2.13 -2.20
N ALA A 82 -4.27 1.78 -2.41
CA ALA A 82 -3.26 2.67 -2.96
C ALA A 82 -3.43 2.76 -4.48
N THR A 83 -3.60 3.97 -5.02
CA THR A 83 -3.73 4.19 -6.46
C THR A 83 -2.82 5.32 -6.93
N ASN A 84 -2.57 5.42 -8.23
CA ASN A 84 -1.80 6.55 -8.77
C ASN A 84 -2.60 7.87 -8.82
N VAL A 85 -3.91 7.82 -8.53
CA VAL A 85 -4.79 8.99 -8.44
C VAL A 85 -5.17 9.36 -7.01
N GLY A 86 -4.58 8.69 -6.02
CA GLY A 86 -4.78 8.97 -4.60
C GLY A 86 -4.86 7.71 -3.75
N LEU A 87 -4.78 7.89 -2.44
CA LEU A 87 -5.14 6.87 -1.47
C LEU A 87 -6.66 6.85 -1.33
N GLN A 88 -7.26 5.72 -1.67
CA GLN A 88 -8.71 5.50 -1.64
C GLN A 88 -9.12 4.84 -0.33
N LYS A 89 -10.29 5.21 0.21
CA LYS A 89 -10.90 4.57 1.37
C LYS A 89 -12.35 4.19 1.08
N SER A 90 -12.75 3.02 1.53
CA SER A 90 -14.14 2.61 1.65
C SER A 90 -14.52 2.44 3.12
N SER A 91 -15.76 2.74 3.47
CA SER A 91 -16.36 2.51 4.80
C SER A 91 -17.58 1.60 4.75
N ASN A 92 -17.83 0.94 3.60
CA ASN A 92 -19.00 0.11 3.36
C ASN A 92 -18.66 -1.15 2.54
N GLY A 93 -17.54 -1.80 2.87
CA GLY A 93 -17.16 -3.08 2.28
C GLY A 93 -16.86 -3.01 0.78
N GLY A 94 -16.35 -1.87 0.31
CA GLY A 94 -15.98 -1.65 -1.09
C GLY A 94 -17.13 -1.18 -1.99
N THR A 95 -18.33 -0.91 -1.43
CA THR A 95 -19.48 -0.45 -2.23
C THR A 95 -19.26 0.95 -2.80
N THR A 96 -18.68 1.84 -2.00
CA THR A 96 -18.26 3.18 -2.46
C THR A 96 -16.86 3.51 -1.93
N TRP A 97 -16.15 4.37 -2.63
CA TRP A 97 -14.81 4.79 -2.31
C TRP A 97 -14.65 6.31 -2.45
N SER A 98 -13.74 6.86 -1.65
CA SER A 98 -13.38 8.27 -1.71
C SER A 98 -11.86 8.45 -1.59
N VAL A 99 -11.31 9.47 -2.25
CA VAL A 99 -9.91 9.87 -2.09
C VAL A 99 -9.74 10.54 -0.73
N VAL A 100 -8.98 9.93 0.17
CA VAL A 100 -8.67 10.49 1.50
C VAL A 100 -7.32 11.21 1.53
N GLN A 101 -6.44 10.92 0.56
CA GLN A 101 -5.17 11.63 0.37
C GLN A 101 -4.83 11.65 -1.12
N ALA A 102 -4.65 12.85 -1.67
CA ALA A 102 -4.21 13.02 -3.05
C ALA A 102 -2.72 12.67 -3.21
N GLY A 103 -2.35 12.16 -4.36
CA GLY A 103 -0.97 11.78 -4.70
C GLY A 103 -0.89 10.46 -5.45
N ASN A 104 0.33 10.08 -5.86
CA ASN A 104 0.57 8.77 -6.46
C ASN A 104 1.04 7.79 -5.39
N PHE A 105 0.19 6.81 -5.08
CA PHE A 105 0.43 5.75 -4.10
C PHE A 105 0.55 4.35 -4.72
N SER A 106 0.42 4.21 -6.05
CA SER A 106 0.30 2.88 -6.68
C SER A 106 1.44 1.92 -6.35
N GLN A 107 2.67 2.43 -6.20
CA GLN A 107 3.84 1.64 -5.82
C GLN A 107 4.17 1.72 -4.32
N GLY A 108 3.33 2.38 -3.53
CA GLY A 108 3.51 2.54 -2.10
C GLY A 108 2.94 1.38 -1.29
N SER A 109 3.05 1.50 0.02
CA SER A 109 2.52 0.54 0.98
C SER A 109 1.54 1.22 1.93
N ILE A 110 0.55 0.45 2.41
CA ILE A 110 -0.37 0.85 3.46
C ILE A 110 -0.20 -0.12 4.62
N ARG A 111 -0.01 0.38 5.84
CA ARG A 111 0.10 -0.45 7.05
C ARG A 111 -0.71 0.15 8.18
N LEU A 112 -1.17 -0.70 9.08
CA LEU A 112 -1.81 -0.29 10.34
C LEU A 112 -0.82 -0.42 11.49
N LYS A 113 -0.92 0.46 12.46
CA LYS A 113 -0.23 0.28 13.74
C LYS A 113 -0.76 -0.99 14.42
N THR A 114 0.12 -1.86 14.84
CA THR A 114 -0.23 -3.24 15.22
C THR A 114 -1.06 -3.36 16.50
N ASP A 115 -1.02 -2.35 17.39
CA ASP A 115 -1.80 -2.27 18.62
C ASP A 115 -2.96 -1.25 18.55
N ASP A 116 -3.02 -0.44 17.48
CA ASP A 116 -4.02 0.60 17.30
C ASP A 116 -4.35 0.78 15.80
N PRO A 117 -5.32 0.03 15.26
CA PRO A 117 -5.67 0.09 13.85
C PRO A 117 -6.37 1.41 13.44
N SER A 118 -6.65 2.33 14.38
CA SER A 118 -7.05 3.70 14.03
C SER A 118 -5.89 4.52 13.47
N THR A 119 -4.66 4.10 13.76
CA THR A 119 -3.45 4.70 13.20
C THR A 119 -3.06 3.98 11.91
N VAL A 120 -3.10 4.73 10.80
CA VAL A 120 -2.82 4.24 9.45
C VAL A 120 -1.55 4.92 8.92
N TYR A 121 -0.66 4.13 8.37
CA TYR A 121 0.54 4.57 7.68
C TYR A 121 0.41 4.33 6.19
N ALA A 122 0.81 5.30 5.38
CA ALA A 122 0.88 5.14 3.94
C ALA A 122 2.11 5.83 3.37
N VAL A 123 2.68 5.27 2.32
CA VAL A 123 3.73 5.94 1.55
C VAL A 123 3.28 6.11 0.12
N SER A 124 3.51 7.32 -0.41
CA SER A 124 3.54 7.57 -1.85
C SER A 124 4.97 7.34 -2.35
N ASN A 125 5.20 7.51 -3.64
CA ASN A 125 6.55 7.41 -4.19
C ASN A 125 7.57 8.34 -3.48
N SER A 126 7.11 9.47 -2.92
CA SER A 126 8.00 10.50 -2.40
C SER A 126 7.72 10.98 -0.96
N LYS A 127 6.67 10.48 -0.30
CA LYS A 127 6.27 10.98 1.03
C LYS A 127 5.72 9.87 1.91
N PHE A 128 6.01 9.99 3.21
CA PHE A 128 5.36 9.19 4.24
C PHE A 128 4.21 9.99 4.87
N TYR A 129 3.09 9.32 5.05
CA TYR A 129 1.86 9.86 5.60
C TYR A 129 1.42 9.07 6.82
N ARG A 130 0.88 9.77 7.81
CA ARG A 130 0.33 9.19 9.03
C ARG A 130 -1.06 9.74 9.31
N SER A 131 -2.00 8.84 9.59
CA SER A 131 -3.34 9.14 10.11
C SER A 131 -3.49 8.62 11.52
N THR A 132 -4.33 9.26 12.34
CA THR A 132 -4.75 8.81 13.69
C THR A 132 -6.27 8.76 13.82
N ASN A 133 -6.99 8.81 12.72
CA ASN A 133 -8.44 8.79 12.66
C ASN A 133 -8.94 7.77 11.62
N THR A 134 -8.37 6.59 11.65
CA THR A 134 -8.74 5.47 10.77
C THR A 134 -8.62 5.82 9.27
N GLY A 135 -7.63 6.68 8.93
CA GLY A 135 -7.38 7.07 7.55
C GLY A 135 -8.41 8.04 6.95
N ASP A 136 -9.18 8.78 7.76
CA ASP A 136 -10.07 9.82 7.25
C ASP A 136 -9.29 11.05 6.78
N SER A 137 -8.14 11.30 7.39
CA SER A 137 -7.20 12.33 6.97
C SER A 137 -5.76 11.93 7.31
N PHE A 138 -4.80 12.49 6.58
CA PHE A 138 -3.39 12.18 6.70
C PHE A 138 -2.55 13.44 6.87
N SER A 139 -1.50 13.33 7.68
CA SER A 139 -0.46 14.33 7.80
C SER A 139 0.85 13.80 7.21
N VAL A 140 1.57 14.64 6.48
CA VAL A 140 2.90 14.31 5.98
C VAL A 140 3.91 14.38 7.12
N VAL A 141 4.77 13.38 7.23
CA VAL A 141 5.91 13.38 8.16
C VAL A 141 7.19 13.37 7.34
N THR A 142 8.07 14.33 7.58
CA THR A 142 9.34 14.50 6.86
C THR A 142 10.57 14.40 7.77
N PHE A 143 10.38 14.53 9.09
CA PHE A 143 11.49 14.59 10.03
C PHE A 143 12.30 13.30 10.06
N GLY A 144 13.57 13.39 9.64
CA GLY A 144 14.51 12.26 9.58
C GLY A 144 14.40 11.41 8.32
N LEU A 145 13.50 11.74 7.38
CA LEU A 145 13.35 11.07 6.08
C LEU A 145 14.13 11.80 4.97
N PRO A 146 14.47 11.10 3.87
CA PRO A 146 15.19 11.70 2.75
C PRO A 146 14.33 12.75 2.02
N SER A 147 14.98 13.76 1.43
CA SER A 147 14.29 14.88 0.81
C SER A 147 13.71 14.59 -0.58
N ASN A 148 14.31 13.68 -1.34
CA ASN A 148 13.91 13.37 -2.72
C ASN A 148 13.96 11.86 -3.00
N PRO A 149 13.10 11.06 -2.37
CA PRO A 149 13.00 9.64 -2.69
C PRO A 149 12.33 9.44 -4.05
N GLY A 150 12.76 8.41 -4.77
CA GLY A 150 12.12 7.94 -6.00
C GLY A 150 11.03 6.91 -5.72
N ARG A 151 11.28 6.01 -4.76
CA ARG A 151 10.32 5.03 -4.27
C ARG A 151 10.55 4.75 -2.79
N MET A 152 9.47 4.52 -2.06
CA MET A 152 9.50 4.12 -0.65
C MET A 152 8.51 2.99 -0.40
N ILE A 153 8.89 2.09 0.48
CA ILE A 153 7.99 1.09 1.07
C ILE A 153 8.17 1.07 2.58
N ILE A 154 7.13 0.66 3.28
CA ILE A 154 7.15 0.54 4.75
C ILE A 154 6.68 -0.84 5.18
N ASP A 155 7.17 -1.26 6.34
CA ASP A 155 6.55 -2.34 7.09
C ASP A 155 6.57 -2.07 8.60
N VAL A 156 5.70 -2.77 9.33
CA VAL A 156 5.48 -2.68 10.76
C VAL A 156 5.79 -4.02 11.43
N THR A 157 6.06 -4.00 12.73
CA THR A 157 6.30 -5.24 13.47
C THR A 157 5.41 -5.31 14.71
N PRO A 158 4.79 -6.48 15.00
CA PRO A 158 4.03 -6.67 16.23
C PRO A 158 4.93 -6.76 17.48
N ALA A 159 6.24 -6.98 17.32
CA ALA A 159 7.18 -7.05 18.44
C ALA A 159 7.29 -5.71 19.20
N ASN A 160 7.12 -4.59 18.51
CA ASN A 160 7.00 -3.26 19.12
C ASN A 160 6.15 -2.36 18.22
N PRO A 161 4.93 -1.97 18.65
CA PRO A 161 3.99 -1.20 17.83
C PRO A 161 4.48 0.19 17.40
N ASN A 162 5.50 0.72 18.06
CA ASN A 162 6.12 2.00 17.67
C ASN A 162 7.22 1.85 16.62
N TYR A 163 7.63 0.61 16.30
CA TYR A 163 8.67 0.36 15.31
C TYR A 163 8.07 0.23 13.92
N ILE A 164 8.56 1.08 13.03
CA ILE A 164 8.25 1.05 11.61
C ILE A 164 9.59 1.11 10.88
N TYR A 165 9.71 0.32 9.85
CA TYR A 165 10.84 0.36 8.95
C TYR A 165 10.41 0.96 7.61
N LEU A 166 11.28 1.75 7.00
CA LEU A 166 11.07 2.36 5.70
C LEU A 166 12.33 2.18 4.85
N LEU A 167 12.17 1.53 3.73
CA LEU A 167 13.21 1.39 2.72
C LEU A 167 12.97 2.43 1.63
N SER A 168 14.03 3.18 1.30
CA SER A 168 13.98 4.24 0.31
C SER A 168 14.97 4.02 -0.80
N ALA A 169 14.52 4.22 -2.03
CA ALA A 169 15.33 4.32 -3.23
C ALA A 169 15.31 5.75 -3.76
N ASN A 170 16.38 6.16 -4.42
CA ASN A 170 16.47 7.44 -5.12
C ASN A 170 15.80 7.40 -6.50
N ASN A 171 15.68 8.55 -7.16
CA ASN A 171 15.07 8.67 -8.47
C ASN A 171 15.84 7.95 -9.60
N ALA A 172 17.09 7.56 -9.36
CA ALA A 172 17.88 6.76 -10.29
C ALA A 172 17.73 5.24 -10.05
N GLY A 173 16.85 4.84 -9.14
CA GLY A 173 16.60 3.44 -8.77
C GLY A 173 17.63 2.84 -7.83
N GLY A 174 18.59 3.61 -7.32
CA GLY A 174 19.59 3.15 -6.36
C GLY A 174 19.10 3.26 -4.91
N PHE A 175 19.76 2.49 -4.02
CA PHE A 175 19.54 2.54 -2.58
C PHE A 175 19.75 3.95 -2.02
N GLN A 176 18.80 4.45 -1.23
CA GLN A 176 18.91 5.75 -0.56
C GLN A 176 19.02 5.64 0.96
N GLY A 177 18.48 4.58 1.54
CA GLY A 177 18.60 4.32 2.96
C GLY A 177 17.52 3.40 3.51
N LEU A 178 17.85 2.75 4.64
CA LEU A 178 16.90 2.08 5.51
C LEU A 178 16.68 2.97 6.73
N PHE A 179 15.43 3.33 6.97
CA PHE A 179 15.03 4.21 8.07
C PHE A 179 14.19 3.44 9.08
N LYS A 180 14.36 3.77 10.36
CA LYS A 180 13.57 3.22 11.46
C LYS A 180 12.90 4.36 12.23
N SER A 181 11.62 4.21 12.48
CA SER A 181 10.91 4.96 13.51
C SER A 181 10.81 4.12 14.78
N THR A 182 10.98 4.73 15.93
CA THR A 182 10.70 4.18 17.26
C THR A 182 9.59 4.95 17.96
N THR A 183 8.93 5.86 17.25
CA THR A 183 7.97 6.84 17.77
C THR A 183 6.61 6.73 17.08
N GLY A 184 6.27 5.56 16.51
CA GLY A 184 5.01 5.36 15.80
C GLY A 184 4.88 6.25 14.55
N GLY A 185 6.00 6.45 13.82
CA GLY A 185 6.02 7.17 12.55
C GLY A 185 6.08 8.70 12.66
N THR A 186 6.35 9.27 13.85
CA THR A 186 6.46 10.73 14.00
C THR A 186 7.87 11.27 13.74
N SER A 187 8.88 10.42 13.87
CA SER A 187 10.28 10.73 13.58
C SER A 187 11.04 9.50 13.10
N TRP A 188 12.12 9.71 12.36
CA TRP A 188 12.87 8.66 11.69
C TRP A 188 14.38 8.83 11.88
N THR A 189 15.09 7.70 11.91
CA THR A 189 16.54 7.67 11.94
C THR A 189 17.02 6.74 10.83
N ASN A 190 18.02 7.17 10.06
CA ASN A 190 18.69 6.29 9.10
C ASN A 190 19.50 5.24 9.87
N VAL A 191 19.23 3.95 9.62
CA VAL A 191 19.89 2.82 10.26
C VAL A 191 20.75 1.98 9.31
N SER A 192 20.85 2.39 8.03
CA SER A 192 21.70 1.70 7.05
C SER A 192 23.19 1.99 7.19
N GLY A 193 23.59 2.89 8.11
CA GLY A 193 25.00 3.28 8.27
C GLY A 193 25.55 4.08 7.09
N THR A 194 26.88 4.18 7.01
CA THR A 194 27.57 4.90 5.92
C THR A 194 27.96 4.01 4.76
N SER A 195 27.68 2.72 4.83
CA SER A 195 28.14 1.77 3.83
C SER A 195 27.02 0.98 3.21
N THR A 196 27.20 0.73 1.96
CA THR A 196 26.64 -0.28 1.08
C THR A 196 25.20 -0.07 0.62
N ASN A 197 25.10 0.09 -0.68
CA ASN A 197 23.91 -0.17 -1.44
C ASN A 197 23.45 -1.62 -1.20
N ILE A 198 22.59 -1.86 -0.22
CA ILE A 198 22.08 -3.21 0.11
C ILE A 198 21.19 -3.78 -1.01
N LEU A 199 20.76 -2.95 -1.95
CA LEU A 199 19.97 -3.37 -3.09
C LEU A 199 20.85 -3.89 -4.24
N GLU A 200 22.15 -3.53 -4.24
CA GLU A 200 23.16 -3.90 -5.26
C GLU A 200 22.68 -3.67 -6.72
N SER A 201 21.64 -2.87 -6.92
CA SER A 201 20.89 -2.69 -8.14
C SER A 201 20.44 -1.25 -8.30
N THR A 202 20.14 -0.85 -9.53
CA THR A 202 19.43 0.38 -9.89
C THR A 202 17.98 0.10 -10.29
N GLN A 203 17.45 -1.07 -9.97
CA GLN A 203 16.10 -1.53 -10.35
C GLN A 203 15.09 -1.45 -9.20
N SER A 204 15.34 -0.63 -8.18
CA SER A 204 14.42 -0.47 -7.06
C SER A 204 13.04 0.13 -7.43
N TRP A 205 12.90 0.62 -8.64
CA TRP A 205 11.60 0.96 -9.22
C TRP A 205 10.71 -0.28 -9.41
N PHE A 206 11.31 -1.47 -9.47
CA PHE A 206 10.64 -2.77 -9.63
C PHE A 206 10.84 -3.66 -8.37
N ASP A 207 12.09 -3.86 -7.94
CA ASP A 207 12.51 -4.87 -6.96
C ASP A 207 12.61 -4.34 -5.52
N LEU A 208 11.73 -3.45 -5.08
CA LEU A 208 11.74 -2.98 -3.70
C LEU A 208 10.80 -3.81 -2.83
N ALA A 209 11.37 -4.53 -1.85
CA ALA A 209 10.65 -5.32 -0.85
C ALA A 209 11.20 -5.08 0.57
N LEU A 210 10.35 -5.19 1.60
CA LEU A 210 10.69 -5.05 3.02
C LEU A 210 9.97 -6.11 3.86
#